data_ed10c27ef70d354339c2f972ffefe572
#
_entry.id   ed10c27ef70d354339c2f972ffefe572
#
_cell.length_a   1.000
_cell.length_b   1.000
_cell.length_c   1.000
_cell.angle_alpha   90.00
_cell.angle_beta   90.00
_cell.angle_gamma   90.00
#
_symmetry.space_group_name_H-M   'P 1'
#
loop_
_entity.id
_entity.type
_entity.pdbx_description
1 polymer ?
#
loop_
_entity_poly.entity_id
_entity_poly.type
_entity_poly.pdbx_seq_one_letter_code
_entity_poly.pdbx_strand_id
1 'polypeptide(L)'
;FEKFDIIPKKMPLSCQQGQDIINSNEKMEGADMVYKAIKGLVRYGLNTGLITEEDAIYARNQILDVMGMDEYQEPEGEGLEGDLEAILKVLLDHAHETGVLKEDSVVYRDLFDTKLMNCLMPRPSEVERDFWELYKVSPEKATDWYYKLSQDSDYIRRYRIVKDMKWTTDTRYGTLDITVNLSKPEKDPKAIAAAKLAKQSGYPKCQLCMENVGYAGRADHPARNNHRIIPVTINDSQWGFQYSPYVYYNEHCIVFNGRHIPMKIDK
;
A
#
# COMPACT_ATOMS: atom_id res chain seq x y z
N PHE A 1 4.57 -29.20 -59.17
CA PHE A 1 4.46 -28.44 -57.92
C PHE A 1 5.12 -29.24 -56.81
N GLU A 2 6.42 -28.99 -56.58
CA GLU A 2 7.22 -29.60 -55.53
C GLU A 2 6.93 -28.92 -54.20
N LYS A 3 6.57 -29.70 -53.19
CA LYS A 3 6.46 -29.25 -51.80
C LYS A 3 7.89 -29.21 -51.23
N PHE A 4 8.32 -27.98 -50.87
CA PHE A 4 9.51 -27.83 -50.05
C PHE A 4 9.11 -28.02 -48.58
N ASP A 5 9.50 -29.15 -47.99
CA ASP A 5 9.48 -29.39 -46.54
C ASP A 5 10.62 -28.57 -45.92
N ILE A 6 10.24 -27.49 -45.22
CA ILE A 6 11.20 -26.73 -44.39
C ILE A 6 11.30 -27.44 -43.04
N ILE A 7 12.33 -28.30 -42.91
CA ILE A 7 12.72 -28.86 -41.62
C ILE A 7 13.37 -27.72 -40.80
N PRO A 8 12.91 -27.40 -39.59
CA PRO A 8 13.59 -26.40 -38.76
C PRO A 8 14.98 -26.96 -38.39
N LYS A 9 16.03 -26.27 -38.82
CA LYS A 9 17.41 -26.57 -38.41
C LYS A 9 17.48 -26.40 -36.88
N LYS A 10 17.78 -27.52 -36.18
CA LYS A 10 18.16 -27.46 -34.76
C LYS A 10 19.32 -26.48 -34.60
N MET A 11 19.17 -25.50 -33.73
CA MET A 11 20.23 -24.57 -33.32
C MET A 11 21.44 -25.37 -32.81
N PRO A 12 22.69 -24.95 -33.10
CA PRO A 12 23.88 -25.60 -32.58
C PRO A 12 23.89 -25.59 -31.05
N LEU A 13 24.31 -26.66 -30.40
CA LEU A 13 24.43 -26.84 -28.95
C LEU A 13 25.17 -25.66 -28.24
N SER A 14 26.16 -25.06 -28.92
CA SER A 14 26.90 -23.89 -28.42
C SER A 14 26.03 -22.62 -28.29
N CYS A 15 25.01 -22.50 -29.14
CA CYS A 15 24.08 -21.36 -29.09
C CYS A 15 23.03 -21.52 -27.98
N GLN A 16 22.61 -22.75 -27.70
CA GLN A 16 21.72 -23.07 -26.58
C GLN A 16 22.41 -22.84 -25.23
N GLN A 17 23.65 -23.25 -25.06
CA GLN A 17 24.42 -23.00 -23.84
C GLN A 17 24.66 -21.52 -23.59
N GLY A 18 24.90 -20.70 -24.62
CA GLY A 18 25.05 -19.27 -24.52
C GLY A 18 23.73 -18.59 -24.08
N GLN A 19 22.60 -19.05 -24.64
CA GLN A 19 21.27 -18.52 -24.27
C GLN A 19 20.89 -18.91 -22.85
N ASP A 20 21.21 -20.13 -22.42
CA ASP A 20 20.94 -20.61 -21.04
C ASP A 20 21.78 -19.85 -20.01
N ILE A 21 23.03 -19.48 -20.33
CA ILE A 21 23.88 -18.64 -19.47
C ILE A 21 23.34 -17.21 -19.38
N ILE A 22 22.94 -16.62 -20.50
CA ILE A 22 22.36 -15.27 -20.53
C ILE A 22 21.05 -15.25 -19.69
N ASN A 23 20.15 -16.18 -19.92
CA ASN A 23 18.90 -16.30 -19.18
C ASN A 23 19.11 -16.57 -17.68
N SER A 24 20.17 -17.30 -17.30
CA SER A 24 20.51 -17.52 -15.89
C SER A 24 21.08 -16.27 -15.24
N ASN A 25 21.90 -15.48 -15.95
CA ASN A 25 22.45 -14.23 -15.44
C ASN A 25 21.35 -13.16 -15.28
N GLU A 26 20.45 -13.01 -16.26
CA GLU A 26 19.29 -12.11 -16.15
C GLU A 26 18.37 -12.50 -15.00
N LYS A 27 18.14 -13.80 -14.76
CA LYS A 27 17.40 -14.27 -13.59
C LYS A 27 18.11 -13.99 -12.26
N MET A 28 19.43 -14.13 -12.23
CA MET A 28 20.21 -13.81 -11.03
C MET A 28 20.22 -12.32 -10.73
N GLU A 29 20.36 -11.47 -11.76
CA GLU A 29 20.25 -10.01 -11.59
C GLU A 29 18.86 -9.59 -11.13
N GLY A 30 17.80 -10.21 -11.67
CA GLY A 30 16.42 -9.98 -11.25
C GLY A 30 16.16 -10.40 -9.79
N ALA A 31 16.67 -11.55 -9.36
CA ALA A 31 16.53 -12.03 -8.00
C ALA A 31 17.29 -11.14 -7.01
N ASP A 32 18.50 -10.70 -7.33
CA ASP A 32 19.29 -9.79 -6.51
C ASP A 32 18.56 -8.44 -6.31
N MET A 33 17.94 -7.93 -7.38
CA MET A 33 17.16 -6.69 -7.32
C MET A 33 15.96 -6.80 -6.37
N VAL A 34 15.25 -7.94 -6.37
CA VAL A 34 14.12 -8.20 -5.46
C VAL A 34 14.59 -8.32 -4.01
N TYR A 35 15.69 -9.02 -3.76
CA TYR A 35 16.26 -9.12 -2.42
C TYR A 35 16.71 -7.74 -1.90
N LYS A 36 17.30 -6.90 -2.76
CA LYS A 36 17.62 -5.50 -2.45
C LYS A 36 16.37 -4.68 -2.14
N ALA A 37 15.28 -4.90 -2.87
CA ALA A 37 14.02 -4.21 -2.60
C ALA A 37 13.39 -4.66 -1.27
N ILE A 38 13.43 -5.95 -0.94
CA ILE A 38 12.96 -6.46 0.35
C ILE A 38 13.78 -5.84 1.50
N LYS A 39 15.11 -5.85 1.40
CA LYS A 39 16.00 -5.21 2.36
C LYS A 39 15.73 -3.72 2.48
N GLY A 40 15.53 -3.03 1.35
CA GLY A 40 15.17 -1.61 1.29
C GLY A 40 13.85 -1.31 2.00
N LEU A 41 12.83 -2.17 1.84
CA LEU A 41 11.53 -2.01 2.49
C LEU A 41 11.63 -2.22 4.01
N VAL A 42 12.39 -3.23 4.48
CA VAL A 42 12.65 -3.43 5.93
C VAL A 42 13.39 -2.22 6.50
N ARG A 43 14.43 -1.73 5.82
CA ARG A 43 15.17 -0.53 6.22
C ARG A 43 14.28 0.71 6.27
N TYR A 44 13.35 0.85 5.31
CA TYR A 44 12.34 1.91 5.36
C TYR A 44 11.52 1.84 6.65
N GLY A 45 11.06 0.65 7.04
CA GLY A 45 10.34 0.44 8.29
C GLY A 45 11.13 0.84 9.53
N LEU A 46 12.42 0.50 9.58
CA LEU A 46 13.33 0.91 10.65
C LEU A 46 13.54 2.42 10.69
N ASN A 47 13.84 3.04 9.55
CA ASN A 47 14.13 4.47 9.44
C ASN A 47 12.91 5.35 9.78
N THR A 48 11.70 4.87 9.52
CA THR A 48 10.44 5.57 9.84
C THR A 48 9.95 5.28 11.25
N GLY A 49 10.50 4.25 11.92
CA GLY A 49 10.07 3.80 13.23
C GLY A 49 8.75 3.02 13.21
N LEU A 50 8.36 2.45 12.06
CA LEU A 50 7.23 1.53 11.96
C LEU A 50 7.53 0.21 12.64
N ILE A 51 8.78 -0.23 12.59
CA ILE A 51 9.31 -1.42 13.26
C ILE A 51 10.62 -1.09 13.99
N THR A 52 11.00 -1.94 14.92
CA THR A 52 12.30 -1.89 15.61
C THR A 52 13.26 -2.94 15.03
N GLU A 53 14.52 -2.91 15.44
CA GLU A 53 15.54 -3.90 14.99
C GLU A 53 15.15 -5.33 15.36
N GLU A 54 14.46 -5.52 16.49
CA GLU A 54 13.98 -6.83 16.95
C GLU A 54 12.92 -7.40 16.01
N ASP A 55 12.18 -6.54 15.29
CA ASP A 55 11.14 -6.93 14.36
C ASP A 55 11.66 -7.16 12.93
N ALA A 56 12.88 -6.75 12.61
CA ALA A 56 13.40 -6.71 11.24
C ALA A 56 13.35 -8.08 10.54
N ILE A 57 13.77 -9.16 11.24
CA ILE A 57 13.73 -10.52 10.69
C ILE A 57 12.29 -10.99 10.50
N TYR A 58 11.41 -10.70 11.47
CA TYR A 58 10.00 -11.06 11.38
C TYR A 58 9.34 -10.36 10.19
N ALA A 59 9.53 -9.04 10.04
CA ALA A 59 8.98 -8.25 8.95
C ALA A 59 9.47 -8.77 7.59
N ARG A 60 10.77 -9.06 7.44
CA ARG A 60 11.32 -9.65 6.23
C ARG A 60 10.65 -10.98 5.89
N ASN A 61 10.49 -11.88 6.85
CA ASN A 61 9.87 -13.17 6.61
C ASN A 61 8.38 -13.04 6.24
N GLN A 62 7.66 -12.05 6.80
CA GLN A 62 6.30 -11.74 6.38
C GLN A 62 6.23 -11.18 4.95
N ILE A 63 7.22 -10.36 4.55
CA ILE A 63 7.32 -9.88 3.17
C ILE A 63 7.57 -11.04 2.21
N LEU A 64 8.47 -11.97 2.55
CA LEU A 64 8.73 -13.18 1.74
C LEU A 64 7.45 -14.01 1.57
N ASP A 65 6.69 -14.24 2.64
CA ASP A 65 5.41 -14.96 2.59
C ASP A 65 4.39 -14.27 1.66
N VAL A 66 4.25 -12.94 1.78
CA VAL A 66 3.36 -12.15 0.89
C VAL A 66 3.81 -12.22 -0.56
N MET A 67 5.13 -12.24 -0.81
CA MET A 67 5.73 -12.37 -2.14
C MET A 67 5.70 -13.79 -2.70
N GLY A 68 5.30 -14.79 -1.90
CA GLY A 68 5.33 -16.20 -2.28
C GLY A 68 6.74 -16.73 -2.53
N MET A 69 7.73 -16.25 -1.76
CA MET A 69 9.15 -16.59 -1.90
C MET A 69 9.59 -17.50 -0.75
N ASP A 70 10.14 -18.67 -1.09
CA ASP A 70 10.66 -19.63 -0.12
C ASP A 70 12.15 -19.43 0.18
N GLU A 71 12.85 -18.64 -0.64
CA GLU A 71 14.28 -18.40 -0.53
C GLU A 71 14.58 -16.91 -0.39
N TYR A 72 15.63 -16.60 0.36
CA TYR A 72 16.17 -15.26 0.52
C TYR A 72 17.69 -15.32 0.62
N GLN A 73 18.36 -14.50 -0.15
CA GLN A 73 19.78 -14.25 -0.02
C GLN A 73 19.99 -12.80 0.43
N GLU A 74 20.75 -12.63 1.51
CA GLU A 74 21.08 -11.29 1.99
C GLU A 74 21.90 -10.55 0.94
N PRO A 75 21.36 -9.49 0.31
CA PRO A 75 22.08 -8.77 -0.71
C PRO A 75 23.21 -7.93 -0.10
N GLU A 76 24.27 -7.71 -0.88
CA GLU A 76 25.34 -6.81 -0.47
C GLU A 76 24.84 -5.35 -0.40
N GLY A 77 25.41 -4.57 0.52
CA GLY A 77 25.10 -3.15 0.70
C GLY A 77 23.81 -2.91 1.49
N GLU A 78 23.31 -1.69 1.37
CA GLU A 78 22.21 -1.14 2.19
C GLU A 78 20.80 -1.48 1.68
N GLY A 79 20.67 -2.31 0.65
CA GLY A 79 19.41 -2.59 -0.04
C GLY A 79 19.16 -1.65 -1.22
N LEU A 80 17.95 -1.68 -1.79
CA LEU A 80 17.59 -0.78 -2.88
C LEU A 80 17.54 0.67 -2.37
N GLU A 81 18.32 1.52 -3.01
CA GLU A 81 18.26 2.97 -2.80
C GLU A 81 17.09 3.57 -3.58
N GLY A 82 16.38 4.48 -2.95
CA GLY A 82 15.25 5.15 -3.58
C GLY A 82 14.17 5.51 -2.57
N ASP A 83 13.11 6.12 -3.06
CA ASP A 83 11.91 6.36 -2.28
C ASP A 83 11.04 5.09 -2.16
N LEU A 84 10.04 5.14 -1.30
CA LEU A 84 9.14 4.01 -1.08
C LEU A 84 8.42 3.58 -2.38
N GLU A 85 8.05 4.54 -3.26
CA GLU A 85 7.41 4.25 -4.56
C GLU A 85 8.30 3.36 -5.43
N ALA A 86 9.60 3.66 -5.51
CA ALA A 86 10.56 2.88 -6.28
C ALA A 86 10.74 1.46 -5.70
N ILE A 87 10.87 1.33 -4.39
CA ILE A 87 10.99 0.04 -3.71
C ILE A 87 9.74 -0.82 -3.95
N LEU A 88 8.56 -0.27 -3.70
CA LEU A 88 7.29 -0.97 -3.91
C LEU A 88 7.10 -1.35 -5.38
N LYS A 89 7.51 -0.49 -6.32
CA LYS A 89 7.42 -0.80 -7.75
C LYS A 89 8.17 -2.07 -8.11
N VAL A 90 9.40 -2.25 -7.65
CA VAL A 90 10.20 -3.47 -7.92
C VAL A 90 9.50 -4.71 -7.37
N LEU A 91 8.97 -4.64 -6.14
CA LEU A 91 8.26 -5.76 -5.51
C LEU A 91 6.96 -6.11 -6.24
N LEU A 92 6.19 -5.09 -6.65
CA LEU A 92 4.94 -5.28 -7.39
C LEU A 92 5.16 -5.86 -8.79
N ASP A 93 6.19 -5.40 -9.50
CA ASP A 93 6.54 -5.89 -10.82
C ASP A 93 6.95 -7.37 -10.73
N HIS A 94 7.81 -7.73 -9.77
CA HIS A 94 8.18 -9.11 -9.52
C HIS A 94 7.00 -10.00 -9.12
N ALA A 95 6.11 -9.52 -8.23
CA ALA A 95 4.92 -10.26 -7.85
C ALA A 95 3.98 -10.53 -9.05
N HIS A 96 3.93 -9.58 -10.00
CA HIS A 96 3.18 -9.77 -11.24
C HIS A 96 3.88 -10.78 -12.18
N GLU A 97 5.17 -10.66 -12.39
CA GLU A 97 5.96 -11.56 -13.23
C GLU A 97 5.92 -13.02 -12.76
N THR A 98 5.92 -13.22 -11.44
CA THR A 98 5.82 -14.55 -10.81
C THR A 98 4.37 -15.06 -10.68
N GLY A 99 3.37 -14.23 -11.02
CA GLY A 99 1.96 -14.61 -10.97
C GLY A 99 1.32 -14.58 -9.56
N VAL A 100 2.05 -14.11 -8.55
CA VAL A 100 1.51 -13.86 -7.20
C VAL A 100 0.49 -12.72 -7.25
N LEU A 101 0.82 -11.65 -7.96
CA LEU A 101 -0.11 -10.59 -8.35
C LEU A 101 -0.73 -10.95 -9.71
N LYS A 102 -1.96 -11.46 -9.71
CA LYS A 102 -2.62 -12.01 -10.91
C LYS A 102 -3.06 -10.97 -11.92
N GLU A 103 -3.39 -9.77 -11.49
CA GLU A 103 -3.90 -8.68 -12.33
C GLU A 103 -3.05 -7.42 -12.15
N ASP A 104 -2.53 -6.90 -13.27
CA ASP A 104 -1.75 -5.67 -13.30
C ASP A 104 -2.66 -4.45 -13.53
N SER A 105 -3.40 -4.06 -12.50
CA SER A 105 -4.15 -2.82 -12.48
C SER A 105 -3.87 -2.02 -11.22
N VAL A 106 -4.11 -0.72 -11.24
CA VAL A 106 -3.90 0.16 -10.07
C VAL A 106 -4.59 -0.38 -8.82
N VAL A 107 -5.81 -0.92 -8.95
CA VAL A 107 -6.56 -1.49 -7.82
C VAL A 107 -5.85 -2.69 -7.22
N TYR A 108 -5.44 -3.65 -8.05
CA TYR A 108 -4.78 -4.86 -7.54
C TYR A 108 -3.38 -4.60 -7.05
N ARG A 109 -2.65 -3.67 -7.66
CA ARG A 109 -1.36 -3.16 -7.12
C ARG A 109 -1.56 -2.50 -5.76
N ASP A 110 -2.60 -1.68 -5.58
CA ASP A 110 -2.95 -1.05 -4.30
C ASP A 110 -3.36 -2.05 -3.22
N LEU A 111 -4.01 -3.14 -3.60
CA LEU A 111 -4.34 -4.23 -2.68
C LEU A 111 -3.08 -4.97 -2.24
N PHE A 112 -2.11 -5.13 -3.12
CA PHE A 112 -0.89 -5.90 -2.86
C PHE A 112 0.15 -5.09 -2.08
N ASP A 113 0.41 -3.83 -2.47
CA ASP A 113 1.35 -2.96 -1.76
C ASP A 113 0.91 -2.70 -0.31
N THR A 114 -0.40 -2.58 -0.10
CA THR A 114 -0.95 -2.44 1.26
C THR A 114 -0.67 -3.68 2.13
N LYS A 115 -0.63 -4.89 1.53
CA LYS A 115 -0.21 -6.10 2.25
C LYS A 115 1.28 -6.07 2.60
N LEU A 116 2.13 -5.63 1.67
CA LEU A 116 3.56 -5.46 1.92
C LEU A 116 3.79 -4.47 3.06
N MET A 117 3.13 -3.31 3.02
CA MET A 117 3.24 -2.30 4.07
C MET A 117 2.72 -2.81 5.43
N ASN A 118 1.72 -3.70 5.44
CA ASN A 118 1.24 -4.30 6.68
C ASN A 118 2.30 -5.15 7.41
N CYS A 119 3.28 -5.70 6.69
CA CYS A 119 4.39 -6.44 7.29
C CYS A 119 5.27 -5.56 8.21
N LEU A 120 5.21 -4.25 8.02
CA LEU A 120 5.93 -3.24 8.81
C LEU A 120 5.05 -2.58 9.88
N MET A 121 3.76 -2.92 9.95
CA MET A 121 2.83 -2.17 10.80
C MET A 121 2.82 -2.69 12.24
N PRO A 122 2.89 -1.79 13.23
CA PRO A 122 2.62 -2.15 14.62
C PRO A 122 1.16 -2.64 14.78
N ARG A 123 0.93 -3.43 15.81
CA ARG A 123 -0.43 -3.92 16.13
C ARG A 123 -1.36 -2.77 16.49
N PRO A 124 -2.67 -2.88 16.23
CA PRO A 124 -3.64 -1.84 16.61
C PRO A 124 -3.56 -1.47 18.09
N SER A 125 -3.37 -2.45 18.98
CA SER A 125 -3.24 -2.23 20.42
C SER A 125 -1.99 -1.45 20.81
N GLU A 126 -0.91 -1.58 20.07
CA GLU A 126 0.34 -0.83 20.29
C GLU A 126 0.15 0.61 19.85
N VAL A 127 -0.42 0.82 18.66
CA VAL A 127 -0.73 2.16 18.14
C VAL A 127 -1.69 2.92 19.07
N GLU A 128 -2.73 2.24 19.58
CA GLU A 128 -3.67 2.82 20.53
C GLU A 128 -2.98 3.20 21.84
N ARG A 129 -2.18 2.29 22.41
CA ARG A 129 -1.40 2.56 23.63
C ARG A 129 -0.49 3.77 23.44
N ASP A 130 0.30 3.79 22.37
CA ASP A 130 1.31 4.81 22.14
C ASP A 130 0.66 6.17 21.86
N PHE A 131 -0.46 6.20 21.14
CA PHE A 131 -1.26 7.40 20.95
C PHE A 131 -1.73 7.99 22.29
N TRP A 132 -2.31 7.16 23.17
CA TRP A 132 -2.84 7.65 24.44
C TRP A 132 -1.73 8.01 25.44
N GLU A 133 -0.57 7.35 25.39
CA GLU A 133 0.59 7.77 26.20
C GLU A 133 1.11 9.15 25.74
N LEU A 134 1.22 9.38 24.45
CA LEU A 134 1.58 10.70 23.91
C LEU A 134 0.52 11.74 24.22
N TYR A 135 -0.76 11.38 24.16
CA TYR A 135 -1.87 12.28 24.45
C TYR A 135 -1.84 12.81 25.90
N LYS A 136 -1.41 12.00 26.85
CA LYS A 136 -1.22 12.43 28.25
C LYS A 136 -0.17 13.54 28.38
N VAL A 137 0.83 13.55 27.46
CA VAL A 137 1.87 14.58 27.44
C VAL A 137 1.37 15.82 26.67
N SER A 138 0.84 15.62 25.48
CA SER A 138 0.28 16.67 24.62
C SER A 138 -0.65 16.05 23.58
N PRO A 139 -1.91 16.49 23.46
CA PRO A 139 -2.79 16.11 22.35
C PRO A 139 -2.18 16.35 20.97
N GLU A 140 -1.50 17.47 20.79
CA GLU A 140 -0.80 17.83 19.54
C GLU A 140 0.27 16.79 19.18
N LYS A 141 1.14 16.41 20.14
CA LYS A 141 2.15 15.38 19.89
C LYS A 141 1.54 14.03 19.50
N ALA A 142 0.42 13.66 20.09
CA ALA A 142 -0.27 12.42 19.74
C ALA A 142 -0.84 12.46 18.31
N THR A 143 -1.47 13.58 17.92
CA THR A 143 -2.04 13.74 16.59
C THR A 143 -0.95 13.85 15.51
N ASP A 144 0.15 14.57 15.78
CA ASP A 144 1.31 14.67 14.88
C ASP A 144 1.96 13.30 14.65
N TRP A 145 2.19 12.54 15.72
CA TRP A 145 2.72 11.20 15.64
C TRP A 145 1.81 10.27 14.83
N TYR A 146 0.50 10.33 15.06
CA TYR A 146 -0.46 9.49 14.35
C TYR A 146 -0.60 9.92 12.88
N TYR A 147 -0.50 11.21 12.58
CA TYR A 147 -0.45 11.70 11.20
C TYR A 147 0.79 11.20 10.48
N LYS A 148 1.96 11.29 11.13
CA LYS A 148 3.22 10.73 10.62
C LYS A 148 3.10 9.23 10.38
N LEU A 149 2.58 8.45 11.33
CA LEU A 149 2.31 7.02 11.18
C LEU A 149 1.44 6.73 9.94
N SER A 150 0.38 7.53 9.73
CA SER A 150 -0.53 7.38 8.60
C SER A 150 0.15 7.68 7.25
N GLN A 151 1.17 8.54 7.24
CA GLN A 151 1.99 8.83 6.06
C GLN A 151 3.05 7.75 5.83
N ASP A 152 3.78 7.37 6.87
CA ASP A 152 4.89 6.41 6.76
C ASP A 152 4.40 4.99 6.47
N SER A 153 3.20 4.65 6.89
CA SER A 153 2.52 3.39 6.54
C SER A 153 2.00 3.34 5.09
N ASP A 154 2.21 4.37 4.30
CA ASP A 154 1.64 4.54 2.95
C ASP A 154 0.09 4.50 2.92
N TYR A 155 -0.56 4.66 4.06
CA TYR A 155 -2.01 4.85 4.08
C TYR A 155 -2.39 6.20 3.46
N ILE A 156 -1.63 7.27 3.77
CA ILE A 156 -1.65 8.56 3.09
C ILE A 156 -0.51 8.56 2.06
N ARG A 157 -0.84 8.30 0.80
CA ARG A 157 0.12 8.13 -0.30
C ARG A 157 0.67 9.47 -0.79
N ARG A 158 1.70 9.98 -0.11
CA ARG A 158 2.30 11.30 -0.37
C ARG A 158 2.71 11.48 -1.83
N TYR A 159 3.34 10.47 -2.44
CA TYR A 159 3.79 10.53 -3.84
C TYR A 159 2.64 10.64 -4.87
N ARG A 160 1.42 10.24 -4.50
CA ARG A 160 0.23 10.47 -5.33
C ARG A 160 -0.36 11.85 -5.09
N ILE A 161 -0.40 12.29 -3.83
CA ILE A 161 -0.99 13.57 -3.43
C ILE A 161 -0.23 14.75 -4.04
N VAL A 162 1.10 14.67 -4.18
CA VAL A 162 1.89 15.71 -4.84
C VAL A 162 1.56 15.91 -6.32
N LYS A 163 0.89 14.94 -6.95
CA LYS A 163 0.40 15.02 -8.32
C LYS A 163 -0.94 15.76 -8.44
N ASP A 164 -1.63 16.01 -7.31
CA ASP A 164 -2.89 16.76 -7.29
C ASP A 164 -2.65 18.21 -7.68
N MET A 165 -3.52 18.73 -8.54
CA MET A 165 -3.46 20.12 -8.97
C MET A 165 -4.28 20.99 -8.01
N LYS A 166 -3.67 22.07 -7.52
CA LYS A 166 -4.32 23.00 -6.58
C LYS A 166 -4.08 24.42 -7.04
N TRP A 167 -5.15 25.23 -7.00
CA TRP A 167 -5.08 26.68 -7.25
C TRP A 167 -6.24 27.39 -6.57
N THR A 168 -6.15 28.71 -6.50
CA THR A 168 -7.22 29.56 -6.00
C THR A 168 -7.88 30.33 -7.12
N THR A 169 -9.15 30.68 -6.98
CA THR A 169 -9.86 31.57 -7.87
C THR A 169 -10.76 32.53 -7.11
N ASP A 170 -10.77 33.78 -7.52
CA ASP A 170 -11.64 34.79 -6.93
C ASP A 170 -13.04 34.72 -7.51
N THR A 171 -14.02 34.79 -6.63
CA THR A 171 -15.44 34.81 -7.00
C THR A 171 -16.16 35.94 -6.27
N ARG A 172 -17.40 36.22 -6.66
CA ARG A 172 -18.26 37.19 -5.93
C ARG A 172 -18.55 36.80 -4.48
N TYR A 173 -18.24 35.58 -4.08
CA TYR A 173 -18.45 35.07 -2.71
C TYR A 173 -17.13 34.97 -1.92
N GLY A 174 -16.01 35.39 -2.47
CA GLY A 174 -14.67 35.29 -1.93
C GLY A 174 -13.78 34.37 -2.76
N THR A 175 -12.56 34.17 -2.28
CA THR A 175 -11.58 33.28 -2.89
C THR A 175 -11.92 31.83 -2.60
N LEU A 176 -11.93 31.00 -3.63
CA LEU A 176 -12.18 29.55 -3.53
C LEU A 176 -10.89 28.78 -3.81
N ASP A 177 -10.62 27.76 -3.01
CA ASP A 177 -9.60 26.76 -3.26
C ASP A 177 -10.15 25.69 -4.22
N ILE A 178 -9.46 25.44 -5.31
CA ILE A 178 -9.83 24.41 -6.28
C ILE A 178 -8.77 23.33 -6.30
N THR A 179 -9.21 22.07 -6.23
CA THR A 179 -8.33 20.90 -6.30
C THR A 179 -8.82 19.94 -7.36
N VAL A 180 -7.93 19.53 -8.27
CA VAL A 180 -8.13 18.35 -9.12
C VAL A 180 -7.38 17.20 -8.45
N ASN A 181 -8.13 16.29 -7.85
CA ASN A 181 -7.57 15.15 -7.15
C ASN A 181 -7.25 14.03 -8.16
N LEU A 182 -5.97 13.96 -8.56
CA LEU A 182 -5.44 12.96 -9.47
C LEU A 182 -5.01 11.68 -8.73
N SER A 183 -4.90 11.75 -7.42
CA SER A 183 -4.46 10.64 -6.55
C SER A 183 -5.55 9.60 -6.29
N LYS A 184 -6.80 9.85 -6.70
CA LYS A 184 -7.93 8.93 -6.48
C LYS A 184 -8.01 7.84 -7.55
N PRO A 185 -7.81 6.56 -7.20
CA PRO A 185 -7.92 5.45 -8.15
C PRO A 185 -9.37 5.17 -8.59
N GLU A 186 -10.37 5.67 -7.87
CA GLU A 186 -11.80 5.40 -8.17
C GLU A 186 -12.26 5.91 -9.53
N LYS A 187 -11.46 6.74 -10.19
CA LYS A 187 -11.76 7.25 -11.56
C LYS A 187 -11.14 6.40 -12.67
N ASP A 188 -10.35 5.37 -12.33
CA ASP A 188 -9.84 4.44 -13.32
C ASP A 188 -11.01 3.62 -13.92
N PRO A 189 -11.25 3.67 -15.25
CA PRO A 189 -12.31 2.91 -15.91
C PRO A 189 -12.19 1.40 -15.67
N LYS A 190 -10.97 0.85 -15.56
CA LYS A 190 -10.72 -0.56 -15.26
C LYS A 190 -11.16 -0.90 -13.83
N ALA A 191 -10.85 -0.04 -12.87
CA ALA A 191 -11.28 -0.18 -11.49
C ALA A 191 -12.81 -0.15 -11.36
N ILE A 192 -13.48 0.77 -12.07
CA ILE A 192 -14.94 0.85 -12.09
C ILE A 192 -15.56 -0.43 -12.69
N ALA A 193 -14.99 -0.95 -13.78
CA ALA A 193 -15.44 -2.19 -14.40
C ALA A 193 -15.25 -3.40 -13.47
N ALA A 194 -14.08 -3.53 -12.83
CA ALA A 194 -13.79 -4.59 -11.87
C ALA A 194 -14.72 -4.54 -10.65
N ALA A 195 -14.97 -3.34 -10.11
CA ALA A 195 -15.89 -3.15 -8.99
C ALA A 195 -17.34 -3.58 -9.30
N LYS A 196 -17.81 -3.35 -10.55
CA LYS A 196 -19.14 -3.77 -10.99
C LYS A 196 -19.29 -5.29 -11.08
N LEU A 197 -18.20 -6.00 -11.38
CA LEU A 197 -18.17 -7.46 -11.50
C LEU A 197 -17.86 -8.14 -10.17
N ALA A 198 -17.37 -7.40 -9.16
CA ALA A 198 -17.03 -7.94 -7.87
C ALA A 198 -18.27 -8.46 -7.12
N LYS A 199 -18.09 -9.60 -6.44
CA LYS A 199 -19.14 -10.14 -5.58
C LYS A 199 -19.40 -9.16 -4.42
N GLN A 200 -20.63 -8.68 -4.32
CA GLN A 200 -21.05 -7.81 -3.23
C GLN A 200 -20.88 -8.54 -1.88
N SER A 201 -20.24 -7.86 -0.93
CA SER A 201 -20.04 -8.35 0.43
C SER A 201 -20.56 -7.32 1.42
N GLY A 202 -21.26 -7.80 2.45
CA GLY A 202 -21.70 -6.93 3.56
C GLY A 202 -20.62 -6.61 4.58
N TYR A 203 -19.35 -6.99 4.33
CA TYR A 203 -18.24 -6.77 5.24
C TYR A 203 -17.00 -6.23 4.49
N PRO A 204 -16.35 -5.17 5.01
CA PRO A 204 -16.87 -4.21 6.01
C PRO A 204 -18.17 -3.55 5.54
N LYS A 205 -19.01 -3.11 6.46
CA LYS A 205 -20.31 -2.50 6.12
C LYS A 205 -20.18 -1.23 5.31
N CYS A 206 -19.15 -0.43 5.55
CA CYS A 206 -18.76 0.72 4.75
C CYS A 206 -17.28 1.08 4.97
N GLN A 207 -16.76 2.03 4.20
CA GLN A 207 -15.35 2.45 4.26
C GLN A 207 -14.97 3.17 5.57
N LEU A 208 -15.93 3.56 6.40
CA LEU A 208 -15.71 4.25 7.68
C LEU A 208 -15.99 3.38 8.92
N CYS A 209 -16.30 2.09 8.75
CA CYS A 209 -16.48 1.20 9.90
C CYS A 209 -15.17 0.80 10.54
N MET A 210 -15.18 0.54 11.87
CA MET A 210 -14.03 -0.01 12.60
C MET A 210 -13.53 -1.34 12.02
N GLU A 211 -14.41 -2.09 11.36
CA GLU A 211 -14.13 -3.34 10.62
C GLU A 211 -13.06 -3.20 9.54
N ASN A 212 -12.73 -1.96 9.13
CA ASN A 212 -11.68 -1.71 8.13
C ASN A 212 -10.27 -1.91 8.68
N VAL A 213 -10.02 -1.83 9.98
CA VAL A 213 -8.68 -2.02 10.55
C VAL A 213 -8.12 -3.39 10.16
N GLY A 214 -7.03 -3.39 9.39
CA GLY A 214 -6.40 -4.64 8.93
C GLY A 214 -7.13 -5.35 7.79
N TYR A 215 -8.19 -4.76 7.22
CA TYR A 215 -8.94 -5.39 6.13
C TYR A 215 -8.13 -5.45 4.84
N ALA A 216 -8.06 -6.64 4.23
CA ALA A 216 -7.23 -6.90 3.05
C ALA A 216 -7.72 -6.23 1.76
N GLY A 217 -8.95 -5.73 1.76
CA GLY A 217 -9.55 -5.13 0.56
C GLY A 217 -10.04 -6.15 -0.47
N ARG A 218 -10.66 -5.63 -1.50
CA ARG A 218 -11.11 -6.32 -2.71
C ARG A 218 -11.37 -5.28 -3.80
N ALA A 219 -11.68 -5.71 -5.01
CA ALA A 219 -11.81 -4.80 -6.17
C ALA A 219 -12.79 -3.62 -5.97
N ASP A 220 -13.85 -3.80 -5.17
CA ASP A 220 -14.87 -2.78 -4.86
C ASP A 220 -14.74 -2.16 -3.45
N HIS A 221 -13.69 -2.52 -2.70
CA HIS A 221 -13.46 -2.00 -1.36
C HIS A 221 -11.95 -1.89 -1.08
N PRO A 222 -11.44 -0.70 -0.79
CA PRO A 222 -10.01 -0.48 -0.64
C PRO A 222 -9.41 -1.31 0.50
N ALA A 223 -8.17 -1.74 0.32
CA ALA A 223 -7.39 -2.35 1.39
C ALA A 223 -7.10 -1.35 2.52
N ARG A 224 -7.03 -1.87 3.74
CA ARG A 224 -6.75 -1.13 4.97
C ARG A 224 -5.82 -1.91 5.90
N ASN A 225 -4.98 -2.80 5.33
CA ASN A 225 -4.01 -3.56 6.12
C ASN A 225 -3.02 -2.65 6.86
N ASN A 226 -2.61 -1.57 6.20
CA ASN A 226 -1.69 -0.55 6.70
C ASN A 226 -2.39 0.60 7.45
N HIS A 227 -3.67 0.47 7.75
CA HIS A 227 -4.45 1.49 8.45
C HIS A 227 -4.73 1.08 9.89
N ARG A 228 -4.65 2.04 10.81
CA ARG A 228 -5.01 1.91 12.22
C ARG A 228 -5.99 3.03 12.57
N ILE A 229 -7.04 2.70 13.29
CA ILE A 229 -8.05 3.64 13.77
C ILE A 229 -7.85 3.79 15.27
N ILE A 230 -7.86 5.01 15.78
CA ILE A 230 -7.79 5.29 17.21
C ILE A 230 -9.20 5.27 17.78
N PRO A 231 -9.52 4.34 18.70
CA PRO A 231 -10.79 4.39 19.44
C PRO A 231 -10.82 5.59 20.38
N VAL A 232 -11.91 6.36 20.33
CA VAL A 232 -12.15 7.49 21.22
C VAL A 232 -13.53 7.39 21.85
N THR A 233 -13.68 7.89 23.07
CA THR A 233 -14.97 7.94 23.76
C THR A 233 -15.48 9.38 23.77
N ILE A 234 -16.66 9.59 23.20
CA ILE A 234 -17.33 10.90 23.18
C ILE A 234 -18.74 10.72 23.73
N ASN A 235 -19.08 11.44 24.78
CA ASN A 235 -20.38 11.36 25.45
C ASN A 235 -20.81 9.91 25.74
N ASP A 236 -19.93 9.14 26.40
CA ASP A 236 -20.12 7.74 26.78
C ASP A 236 -20.37 6.80 25.60
N SER A 237 -20.10 7.23 24.39
CA SER A 237 -20.21 6.46 23.16
C SER A 237 -18.84 6.22 22.53
N GLN A 238 -18.69 5.04 21.90
CA GLN A 238 -17.47 4.69 21.19
C GLN A 238 -17.47 5.28 19.78
N TRP A 239 -16.35 5.93 19.44
CA TRP A 239 -16.09 6.54 18.14
C TRP A 239 -14.74 6.10 17.61
N GLY A 240 -14.53 6.24 16.32
CA GLY A 240 -13.22 6.06 15.68
C GLY A 240 -12.68 7.40 15.20
N PHE A 241 -11.40 7.63 15.43
CA PHE A 241 -10.64 8.75 14.87
C PHE A 241 -9.62 8.23 13.88
N GLN A 242 -9.60 8.81 12.67
CA GLN A 242 -8.63 8.47 11.62
C GLN A 242 -8.32 9.68 10.75
N TYR A 243 -7.12 9.72 10.17
CA TYR A 243 -6.85 10.62 9.07
C TYR A 243 -7.45 10.10 7.77
N SER A 244 -7.76 11.00 6.85
CA SER A 244 -8.27 10.64 5.53
C SER A 244 -7.10 10.36 4.57
N PRO A 245 -7.13 9.28 3.79
CA PRO A 245 -6.15 9.07 2.73
C PRO A 245 -6.36 10.03 1.54
N TYR A 246 -7.49 10.73 1.51
CA TYR A 246 -7.83 11.75 0.50
C TYR A 246 -7.65 13.13 1.10
N VAL A 247 -6.50 13.72 0.87
CA VAL A 247 -6.07 14.94 1.53
C VAL A 247 -6.53 16.16 0.75
N TYR A 248 -7.65 16.75 1.17
CA TYR A 248 -8.07 18.08 0.69
C TYR A 248 -7.27 19.19 1.37
N TYR A 249 -7.10 19.07 2.68
CA TYR A 249 -6.26 19.89 3.53
C TYR A 249 -5.31 18.99 4.30
N ASN A 250 -4.17 19.51 4.71
CA ASN A 250 -3.25 18.79 5.58
C ASN A 250 -4.00 18.36 6.85
N GLU A 251 -3.68 17.17 7.34
CA GLU A 251 -4.27 16.62 8.57
C GLU A 251 -5.80 16.47 8.52
N HIS A 252 -6.38 16.39 7.31
CA HIS A 252 -7.80 16.12 7.16
C HIS A 252 -8.16 14.81 7.86
N CYS A 253 -8.98 14.89 8.88
CA CYS A 253 -9.37 13.76 9.73
C CYS A 253 -10.87 13.49 9.70
N ILE A 254 -11.25 12.32 10.16
CA ILE A 254 -12.63 11.86 10.27
C ILE A 254 -12.84 11.30 11.67
N VAL A 255 -13.84 11.80 12.35
CA VAL A 255 -14.36 11.21 13.59
C VAL A 255 -15.73 10.63 13.28
N PHE A 256 -15.88 9.32 13.47
CA PHE A 256 -17.11 8.60 13.10
C PHE A 256 -17.61 7.73 14.24
N ASN A 257 -18.92 7.50 14.27
CA ASN A 257 -19.53 6.66 15.30
C ASN A 257 -19.06 5.20 15.18
N GLY A 258 -18.72 4.57 16.30
CA GLY A 258 -18.26 3.17 16.33
C GLY A 258 -19.32 2.15 15.89
N ARG A 259 -20.60 2.54 15.83
CA ARG A 259 -21.67 1.73 15.27
C ARG A 259 -21.95 2.16 13.84
N HIS A 260 -22.21 1.21 12.96
CA HIS A 260 -22.68 1.51 11.62
C HIS A 260 -24.14 1.98 11.69
N ILE A 261 -24.31 3.29 11.57
CA ILE A 261 -25.62 3.95 11.57
C ILE A 261 -25.84 4.70 10.24
N PRO A 262 -27.06 4.76 9.70
CA PRO A 262 -27.33 5.57 8.52
C PRO A 262 -27.03 7.04 8.80
N MET A 263 -26.36 7.72 7.86
CA MET A 263 -26.20 9.18 7.89
C MET A 263 -27.54 9.85 7.51
N LYS A 264 -28.46 9.89 8.44
CA LYS A 264 -29.74 10.60 8.32
C LYS A 264 -29.72 11.79 9.26
N ILE A 265 -30.30 12.88 8.79
CA ILE A 265 -30.63 14.00 9.66
C ILE A 265 -31.98 13.66 10.28
N ASP A 266 -31.94 13.25 11.55
CA ASP A 266 -33.16 13.04 12.34
C ASP A 266 -33.41 14.28 13.18
N LYS A 267 -34.71 14.52 13.51
CA LYS A 267 -35.13 15.66 14.33
C LYS A 267 -34.66 15.51 15.76
#